data_f8fa39ad6ca18878353bf9b2b142ad88
#
_entry.id   f8fa39ad6ca18878353bf9b2b142ad88
#
_cell.length_a   1.000
_cell.length_b   1.000
_cell.length_c   1.000
_cell.angle_alpha   90.00
_cell.angle_beta   90.00
_cell.angle_gamma   90.00
#
_symmetry.space_group_name_H-M   'P 1'
#
loop_
_entity.id
_entity.type
_entity.pdbx_description
1 polymer ?
#
loop_
_entity_poly.entity_id
_entity_poly.type
_entity_poly.pdbx_seq_one_letter_code
_entity_poly.pdbx_strand_id
1 'polypeptide(L)'
;VLRGDEVTVTGVLVDYNGLLEMQPVNSNSINSSGNSIAPQLITPIQIGEATESELIQIDNLIFNNGGSVFTGNTSFDFTANGETGKIYLKTGHQLENTLIPMGPVTLIGISSQHTYSTPPVGDYQVLPRDSNDIIQSGNIVFTSAVNQTNITTSSFDLSWSVSSISTTNCNYGTTTSLGTPMNNGGNTQNHTISLTGLSP
;
A
#
# COMPACT_ATOMS: atom_id res chain seq x y z
N VAL A 1 16.05 -7.88 19.45
CA VAL A 1 16.29 -7.98 18.00
C VAL A 1 15.54 -6.82 17.36
N LEU A 2 16.21 -6.07 16.50
CA LEU A 2 15.65 -4.95 15.77
C LEU A 2 15.70 -5.23 14.25
N ARG A 3 14.94 -4.46 13.46
CA ARG A 3 15.04 -4.52 12.00
C ARG A 3 16.48 -4.15 11.57
N GLY A 4 17.08 -4.98 10.72
CA GLY A 4 18.47 -4.82 10.29
C GLY A 4 19.49 -5.55 11.18
N ASP A 5 19.06 -6.25 12.21
CA ASP A 5 19.95 -7.17 12.93
C ASP A 5 20.11 -8.48 12.16
N GLU A 6 21.34 -8.90 11.96
CA GLU A 6 21.68 -10.27 11.57
C GLU A 6 21.72 -11.12 12.83
N VAL A 7 20.95 -12.20 12.86
CA VAL A 7 20.79 -13.02 14.05
C VAL A 7 21.08 -14.50 13.77
N THR A 8 21.71 -15.16 14.72
CA THR A 8 21.74 -16.61 14.78
C THR A 8 20.65 -17.08 15.72
N VAL A 9 19.82 -18.01 15.26
CA VAL A 9 18.69 -18.55 16.02
C VAL A 9 18.84 -20.06 16.10
N THR A 10 18.57 -20.62 17.28
CA THR A 10 18.53 -22.07 17.51
C THR A 10 17.16 -22.43 18.06
N GLY A 11 16.55 -23.47 17.53
CA GLY A 11 15.22 -23.91 17.95
C GLY A 11 14.77 -25.17 17.24
N VAL A 12 13.50 -25.52 17.40
CA VAL A 12 12.87 -26.67 16.75
C VAL A 12 12.10 -26.18 15.53
N LEU A 13 12.30 -26.84 14.39
CA LEU A 13 11.51 -26.58 13.19
C LEU A 13 10.18 -27.31 13.30
N VAL A 14 9.10 -26.59 13.03
CA VAL A 14 7.74 -27.11 12.98
C VAL A 14 7.03 -26.60 11.73
N ASP A 15 6.17 -27.41 11.15
CA ASP A 15 5.22 -26.98 10.14
C ASP A 15 4.00 -26.39 10.84
N TYR A 16 3.66 -25.15 10.50
CA TYR A 16 2.46 -24.47 10.97
C TYR A 16 1.60 -24.05 9.79
N ASN A 17 0.62 -24.90 9.43
CA ASN A 17 -0.29 -24.63 8.31
C ASN A 17 0.44 -24.37 6.99
N GLY A 18 1.47 -25.17 6.71
CA GLY A 18 2.29 -25.05 5.51
C GLY A 18 3.55 -24.19 5.68
N LEU A 19 3.56 -23.25 6.61
CA LEU A 19 4.72 -22.41 6.87
C LEU A 19 5.71 -23.12 7.80
N LEU A 20 6.98 -23.21 7.38
CA LEU A 20 8.04 -23.74 8.23
C LEU A 20 8.48 -22.67 9.25
N GLU A 21 8.20 -22.92 10.51
CA GLU A 21 8.52 -22.02 11.61
C GLU A 21 9.55 -22.63 12.56
N MET A 22 10.23 -21.77 13.33
CA MET A 22 11.08 -22.22 14.45
C MET A 22 10.37 -21.97 15.77
N GLN A 23 9.87 -23.04 16.40
CA GLN A 23 9.10 -22.97 17.64
C GLN A 23 9.32 -24.22 18.52
N PRO A 24 9.77 -24.07 19.78
CA PRO A 24 10.21 -22.83 20.40
C PRO A 24 11.58 -22.37 19.88
N VAL A 25 11.83 -21.07 19.97
CA VAL A 25 13.18 -20.52 19.86
C VAL A 25 13.90 -20.74 21.20
N ASN A 26 14.95 -21.52 21.18
CA ASN A 26 15.71 -21.87 22.40
C ASN A 26 16.77 -20.82 22.77
N SER A 27 17.41 -20.26 21.75
CA SER A 27 18.37 -19.17 21.90
C SER A 27 18.49 -18.32 20.66
N ASN A 28 18.90 -17.07 20.82
CA ASN A 28 19.28 -16.19 19.74
C ASN A 28 20.49 -15.34 20.13
N SER A 29 21.28 -14.93 19.15
CA SER A 29 22.37 -13.96 19.29
C SER A 29 22.38 -13.00 18.12
N ILE A 30 22.72 -11.74 18.38
CA ILE A 30 22.89 -10.72 17.33
C ILE A 30 24.33 -10.78 16.86
N ASN A 31 24.55 -11.01 15.57
CA ASN A 31 25.88 -11.08 14.95
C ASN A 31 26.33 -9.68 14.47
N SER A 32 25.40 -8.90 13.88
CA SER A 32 25.61 -7.52 13.45
C SER A 32 24.30 -6.76 13.43
N SER A 33 24.36 -5.42 13.40
CA SER A 33 23.17 -4.53 13.39
C SER A 33 23.29 -3.49 12.30
N GLY A 34 22.12 -2.92 11.92
CA GLY A 34 22.05 -1.85 10.91
C GLY A 34 22.24 -2.35 9.47
N ASN A 35 22.06 -3.63 9.22
CA ASN A 35 22.14 -4.22 7.90
C ASN A 35 20.95 -3.78 7.04
N SER A 36 21.22 -3.44 5.77
CA SER A 36 20.18 -3.16 4.78
C SER A 36 19.92 -4.40 3.94
N ILE A 37 18.66 -4.81 3.87
CA ILE A 37 18.21 -5.91 3.02
C ILE A 37 17.31 -5.31 1.95
N ALA A 38 17.70 -5.46 0.68
CA ALA A 38 16.86 -5.11 -0.44
C ALA A 38 15.79 -6.21 -0.63
N PRO A 39 14.51 -5.85 -0.79
CA PRO A 39 13.49 -6.85 -1.11
C PRO A 39 13.72 -7.42 -2.52
N GLN A 40 13.39 -8.69 -2.70
CA GLN A 40 13.39 -9.32 -4.01
C GLN A 40 12.18 -8.84 -4.80
N LEU A 41 12.40 -8.24 -5.98
CA LEU A 41 11.31 -7.86 -6.88
C LEU A 41 10.73 -9.12 -7.55
N ILE A 42 9.44 -9.34 -7.37
CA ILE A 42 8.71 -10.49 -7.92
C ILE A 42 7.36 -10.07 -8.49
N THR A 43 6.71 -10.97 -9.23
CA THR A 43 5.31 -10.84 -9.64
C THR A 43 4.39 -11.68 -8.73
N PRO A 44 3.05 -11.44 -8.72
CA PRO A 44 2.14 -12.16 -7.84
C PRO A 44 2.19 -13.69 -7.99
N ILE A 45 2.40 -14.22 -9.18
CA ILE A 45 2.50 -15.68 -9.42
C ILE A 45 3.75 -16.30 -8.79
N GLN A 46 4.75 -15.49 -8.46
CA GLN A 46 5.99 -15.94 -7.83
C GLN A 46 5.90 -15.97 -6.28
N ILE A 47 4.77 -15.53 -5.71
CA ILE A 47 4.50 -15.73 -4.28
C ILE A 47 4.26 -17.22 -4.08
N GLY A 48 5.21 -17.90 -3.44
CA GLY A 48 5.16 -19.34 -3.35
C GLY A 48 6.34 -19.92 -2.58
N GLU A 49 6.49 -21.24 -2.64
CA GLU A 49 7.51 -22.01 -1.94
C GLU A 49 8.94 -21.46 -2.14
N ALA A 50 9.25 -21.01 -3.37
CA ALA A 50 10.59 -20.48 -3.69
C ALA A 50 10.89 -19.12 -3.05
N THR A 51 9.88 -18.41 -2.57
CA THR A 51 10.00 -17.08 -1.94
C THR A 51 9.49 -17.08 -0.50
N GLU A 52 9.09 -18.23 0.01
CA GLU A 52 8.56 -18.32 1.37
C GLU A 52 9.56 -17.82 2.42
N SER A 53 9.05 -17.06 3.39
CA SER A 53 9.83 -16.41 4.44
C SER A 53 10.82 -15.34 3.96
N GLU A 54 10.83 -15.00 2.67
CA GLU A 54 11.69 -13.96 2.12
C GLU A 54 11.01 -12.58 2.12
N LEU A 55 11.85 -11.53 2.16
CA LEU A 55 11.40 -10.16 1.97
C LEU A 55 11.25 -9.90 0.47
N ILE A 56 10.02 -9.67 0.04
CA ILE A 56 9.66 -9.47 -1.38
C ILE A 56 9.10 -8.08 -1.63
N GLN A 57 9.11 -7.67 -2.90
CA GLN A 57 8.49 -6.46 -3.41
C GLN A 57 7.66 -6.79 -4.65
N ILE A 58 6.46 -6.19 -4.72
CA ILE A 58 5.59 -6.26 -5.90
C ILE A 58 5.20 -4.83 -6.28
N ASP A 59 5.51 -4.43 -7.49
CA ASP A 59 5.23 -3.08 -7.98
C ASP A 59 3.91 -3.01 -8.74
N ASN A 60 3.33 -1.81 -8.75
CA ASN A 60 2.13 -1.47 -9.53
C ASN A 60 0.92 -2.37 -9.25
N LEU A 61 0.80 -2.88 -8.02
CA LEU A 61 -0.40 -3.63 -7.65
C LEU A 61 -1.56 -2.68 -7.33
N ILE A 62 -2.77 -3.16 -7.60
CA ILE A 62 -4.03 -2.48 -7.27
C ILE A 62 -4.85 -3.41 -6.39
N PHE A 63 -5.28 -2.92 -5.23
CA PHE A 63 -6.19 -3.67 -4.36
C PHE A 63 -7.59 -3.74 -4.95
N ASN A 64 -8.21 -4.91 -4.89
CA ASN A 64 -9.57 -5.12 -5.42
C ASN A 64 -10.62 -4.29 -4.65
N ASN A 65 -10.37 -4.02 -3.37
CA ASN A 65 -11.26 -3.29 -2.47
C ASN A 65 -10.79 -1.83 -2.21
N GLY A 66 -10.10 -1.20 -3.17
CA GLY A 66 -9.65 0.18 -3.05
C GLY A 66 -10.77 1.14 -2.61
N GLY A 67 -10.46 2.06 -1.70
CA GLY A 67 -11.42 2.99 -1.09
C GLY A 67 -12.20 2.44 0.11
N SER A 68 -12.15 1.14 0.39
CA SER A 68 -12.63 0.55 1.64
C SER A 68 -11.60 0.72 2.75
N VAL A 69 -11.85 0.15 3.92
CA VAL A 69 -10.96 0.23 5.09
C VAL A 69 -10.30 -1.13 5.34
N PHE A 70 -9.02 -1.12 5.64
CA PHE A 70 -8.32 -2.31 6.10
C PHE A 70 -8.85 -2.75 7.47
N THR A 71 -9.09 -4.05 7.63
CA THR A 71 -9.52 -4.67 8.89
C THR A 71 -8.49 -5.71 9.32
N GLY A 72 -8.32 -5.87 10.62
CA GLY A 72 -7.45 -6.90 11.18
C GLY A 72 -8.02 -8.30 10.99
N ASN A 73 -7.17 -9.31 11.04
CA ASN A 73 -7.49 -10.73 10.85
C ASN A 73 -8.20 -11.00 9.52
N THR A 74 -7.76 -10.33 8.45
CA THR A 74 -8.42 -10.34 7.13
C THR A 74 -7.39 -10.37 6.01
N SER A 75 -7.72 -11.08 4.94
CA SER A 75 -6.98 -11.07 3.68
C SER A 75 -7.59 -10.05 2.71
N PHE A 76 -6.72 -9.40 1.92
CA PHE A 76 -7.10 -8.44 0.89
C PHE A 76 -6.44 -8.83 -0.42
N ASP A 77 -7.26 -9.09 -1.43
CA ASP A 77 -6.79 -9.46 -2.75
C ASP A 77 -6.32 -8.23 -3.52
N PHE A 78 -5.31 -8.45 -4.35
CA PHE A 78 -4.80 -7.44 -5.28
C PHE A 78 -4.48 -8.06 -6.64
N THR A 79 -4.32 -7.20 -7.63
CA THR A 79 -3.90 -7.57 -8.99
C THR A 79 -2.70 -6.73 -9.40
N ALA A 80 -1.70 -7.36 -10.01
CA ALA A 80 -0.58 -6.67 -10.65
C ALA A 80 -0.25 -7.40 -11.96
N ASN A 81 -0.11 -6.66 -13.07
CA ASN A 81 0.20 -7.22 -14.39
C ASN A 81 -0.75 -8.34 -14.87
N GLY A 82 -2.01 -8.31 -14.43
CA GLY A 82 -2.99 -9.35 -14.76
C GLY A 82 -2.93 -10.61 -13.89
N GLU A 83 -2.00 -10.68 -12.94
CA GLU A 83 -1.86 -11.75 -11.95
C GLU A 83 -2.47 -11.34 -10.62
N THR A 84 -2.95 -12.30 -9.83
CA THR A 84 -3.58 -12.05 -8.53
C THR A 84 -2.69 -12.51 -7.39
N GLY A 85 -2.75 -11.77 -6.29
CA GLY A 85 -2.14 -12.13 -5.03
C GLY A 85 -3.00 -11.65 -3.86
N LYS A 86 -2.58 -11.94 -2.64
CA LYS A 86 -3.27 -11.46 -1.42
C LYS A 86 -2.26 -11.04 -0.36
N ILE A 87 -2.63 -10.05 0.43
CA ILE A 87 -1.98 -9.77 1.71
C ILE A 87 -2.86 -10.31 2.84
N TYR A 88 -2.26 -10.56 3.99
CA TYR A 88 -2.97 -10.83 5.23
C TYR A 88 -2.54 -9.85 6.31
N LEU A 89 -3.51 -9.24 6.99
CA LEU A 89 -3.27 -8.34 8.11
C LEU A 89 -3.69 -8.99 9.42
N LYS A 90 -2.77 -9.11 10.36
CA LYS A 90 -3.10 -9.52 11.74
C LYS A 90 -3.86 -8.40 12.44
N THR A 91 -4.67 -8.76 13.43
CA THR A 91 -5.31 -7.79 14.34
C THR A 91 -4.26 -6.93 15.02
N GLY A 92 -4.49 -5.62 15.09
CA GLY A 92 -3.55 -4.64 15.65
C GLY A 92 -2.44 -4.20 14.70
N HIS A 93 -2.50 -4.59 13.41
CA HIS A 93 -1.55 -4.09 12.42
C HIS A 93 -1.73 -2.58 12.19
N GLN A 94 -0.65 -1.85 11.92
CA GLN A 94 -0.69 -0.37 11.75
C GLN A 94 -1.59 0.11 10.61
N LEU A 95 -1.86 -0.74 9.61
CA LEU A 95 -2.79 -0.46 8.52
C LEU A 95 -4.26 -0.62 8.92
N GLU A 96 -4.57 -1.28 10.03
CA GLU A 96 -5.95 -1.48 10.48
C GLU A 96 -6.65 -0.14 10.70
N ASN A 97 -7.88 -0.02 10.19
CA ASN A 97 -8.69 1.20 10.17
C ASN A 97 -8.17 2.33 9.25
N THR A 98 -7.18 2.06 8.38
CA THR A 98 -6.78 3.00 7.33
C THR A 98 -7.46 2.69 6.00
N LEU A 99 -7.53 3.67 5.10
CA LEU A 99 -8.11 3.47 3.77
C LEU A 99 -7.19 2.60 2.90
N ILE A 100 -7.80 1.67 2.18
CA ILE A 100 -7.15 0.88 1.15
C ILE A 100 -6.88 1.78 -0.07
N PRO A 101 -5.64 1.87 -0.57
CA PRO A 101 -5.33 2.68 -1.74
C PRO A 101 -6.18 2.29 -2.96
N MET A 102 -6.69 3.28 -3.69
CA MET A 102 -7.47 3.07 -4.92
C MET A 102 -6.60 2.97 -6.17
N GLY A 103 -5.38 3.51 -6.13
CA GLY A 103 -4.43 3.51 -7.24
C GLY A 103 -3.29 2.50 -7.04
N PRO A 104 -2.38 2.42 -8.02
CA PRO A 104 -1.26 1.50 -7.95
C PRO A 104 -0.32 1.82 -6.80
N VAL A 105 0.12 0.77 -6.12
CA VAL A 105 1.08 0.84 -5.02
C VAL A 105 2.24 -0.13 -5.25
N THR A 106 3.36 0.11 -4.59
CA THR A 106 4.39 -0.90 -4.34
C THR A 106 4.15 -1.52 -2.99
N LEU A 107 4.06 -2.84 -2.94
CA LEU A 107 3.97 -3.64 -1.72
C LEU A 107 5.32 -4.24 -1.40
N ILE A 108 5.77 -4.07 -0.17
CA ILE A 108 6.89 -4.80 0.41
C ILE A 108 6.33 -5.65 1.55
N GLY A 109 6.87 -6.86 1.74
CA GLY A 109 6.40 -7.72 2.82
C GLY A 109 7.12 -9.06 2.85
N ILE A 110 6.76 -9.88 3.82
CA ILE A 110 7.27 -11.25 3.91
C ILE A 110 6.31 -12.17 3.17
N SER A 111 6.86 -12.94 2.20
CA SER A 111 6.12 -14.03 1.56
C SER A 111 5.86 -15.13 2.60
N SER A 112 4.65 -15.65 2.66
CA SER A 112 4.21 -16.58 3.70
C SER A 112 3.16 -17.54 3.14
N GLN A 113 2.95 -18.64 3.82
CA GLN A 113 1.87 -19.58 3.54
C GLN A 113 0.98 -19.76 4.77
N HIS A 114 -0.30 -20.00 4.53
CA HIS A 114 -1.25 -20.44 5.55
C HIS A 114 -2.32 -21.30 4.88
N THR A 115 -2.11 -22.61 4.89
CA THR A 115 -3.00 -23.58 4.24
C THR A 115 -3.36 -24.74 5.17
N TYR A 116 -4.54 -25.28 4.97
CA TYR A 116 -4.97 -26.53 5.64
C TYR A 116 -4.90 -27.74 4.71
N SER A 117 -4.34 -27.58 3.51
CA SER A 117 -4.17 -28.67 2.54
C SER A 117 -3.13 -29.70 3.00
N THR A 118 -3.30 -30.95 2.63
CA THR A 118 -2.33 -32.02 2.87
C THR A 118 -2.07 -32.79 1.56
N PRO A 119 -0.87 -32.71 0.97
CA PRO A 119 0.29 -31.92 1.41
C PRO A 119 0.02 -30.42 1.35
N PRO A 120 0.78 -29.59 2.08
CA PRO A 120 0.57 -28.13 2.08
C PRO A 120 0.91 -27.57 0.71
N VAL A 121 -0.10 -27.02 0.03
CA VAL A 121 0.03 -26.41 -1.30
C VAL A 121 -0.92 -25.23 -1.43
N GLY A 122 -0.45 -24.14 -2.06
CA GLY A 122 -1.27 -22.95 -2.29
C GLY A 122 -1.44 -22.09 -1.05
N ASP A 123 -2.43 -21.21 -1.08
CA ASP A 123 -2.76 -20.25 -0.01
C ASP A 123 -1.59 -19.34 0.41
N TYR A 124 -0.68 -19.06 -0.54
CA TYR A 124 0.40 -18.11 -0.32
C TYR A 124 -0.14 -16.68 -0.21
N GLN A 125 0.51 -15.90 0.62
CA GLN A 125 0.12 -14.53 0.95
C GLN A 125 1.35 -13.69 1.28
N VAL A 126 1.18 -12.36 1.28
CA VAL A 126 2.23 -11.44 1.73
C VAL A 126 1.82 -10.83 3.06
N LEU A 127 2.75 -10.79 3.99
CA LEU A 127 2.59 -10.14 5.29
C LEU A 127 3.33 -8.80 5.28
N PRO A 128 2.63 -7.67 5.14
CA PRO A 128 3.25 -6.36 5.36
C PRO A 128 3.76 -6.28 6.80
N ARG A 129 4.95 -5.71 7.02
CA ARG A 129 5.58 -5.62 8.34
C ARG A 129 5.07 -4.42 9.13
N ASP A 130 4.78 -3.32 8.42
CA ASP A 130 4.21 -2.08 8.97
C ASP A 130 3.52 -1.26 7.85
N SER A 131 3.04 -0.05 8.19
CA SER A 131 2.35 0.83 7.24
C SER A 131 3.23 1.37 6.11
N ASN A 132 4.56 1.36 6.26
CA ASN A 132 5.48 1.83 5.22
C ASN A 132 5.71 0.78 4.12
N ASP A 133 5.23 -0.43 4.31
CA ASP A 133 5.34 -1.51 3.34
C ASP A 133 4.31 -1.41 2.19
N ILE A 134 3.33 -0.49 2.29
CA ILE A 134 2.44 -0.11 1.18
C ILE A 134 2.80 1.30 0.74
N ILE A 135 3.56 1.40 -0.34
CA ILE A 135 4.09 2.65 -0.87
C ILE A 135 3.21 3.06 -2.06
N GLN A 136 2.52 4.19 -1.94
CA GLN A 136 1.76 4.70 -3.08
C GLN A 136 2.72 5.09 -4.21
N SER A 137 2.53 4.47 -5.35
CA SER A 137 3.26 4.85 -6.57
C SER A 137 2.82 6.26 -6.98
N GLY A 138 3.77 7.18 -7.12
CA GLY A 138 3.50 8.60 -7.29
C GLY A 138 2.78 9.03 -8.57
N ASN A 139 2.15 8.13 -9.30
CA ASN A 139 1.35 8.47 -10.47
C ASN A 139 -0.11 8.71 -10.07
N ILE A 140 -0.40 9.95 -9.67
CA ILE A 140 -1.76 10.38 -9.36
C ILE A 140 -2.52 10.55 -10.69
N VAL A 141 -3.60 9.80 -10.86
CA VAL A 141 -4.48 9.91 -12.02
C VAL A 141 -5.86 10.43 -11.59
N PHE A 142 -6.50 11.22 -12.44
CA PHE A 142 -7.88 11.63 -12.22
C PHE A 142 -8.82 10.42 -12.34
N THR A 143 -9.63 10.16 -11.32
CA THR A 143 -10.65 9.10 -11.28
C THR A 143 -12.05 9.64 -11.59
N SER A 144 -12.22 10.97 -11.58
CA SER A 144 -13.39 11.67 -12.08
C SER A 144 -13.00 12.83 -12.99
N ALA A 145 -13.94 13.28 -13.81
CA ALA A 145 -13.82 14.56 -14.50
C ALA A 145 -13.80 15.70 -13.46
N VAL A 146 -13.16 16.82 -13.83
CA VAL A 146 -13.26 18.06 -13.07
C VAL A 146 -14.64 18.67 -13.30
N ASN A 147 -15.42 18.82 -12.24
CA ASN A 147 -16.76 19.40 -12.28
C ASN A 147 -16.75 20.84 -11.77
N GLN A 148 -17.54 21.69 -12.41
CA GLN A 148 -17.82 23.06 -11.98
C GLN A 148 -19.21 23.13 -11.33
N THR A 149 -19.27 23.73 -10.14
CA THR A 149 -20.52 23.96 -9.40
C THR A 149 -20.55 25.36 -8.79
N ASN A 150 -21.69 25.77 -8.26
CA ASN A 150 -21.87 27.05 -7.58
C ASN A 150 -21.40 28.28 -8.40
N ILE A 151 -21.67 28.24 -9.71
CA ILE A 151 -21.23 29.30 -10.65
C ILE A 151 -22.03 30.58 -10.41
N THR A 152 -21.29 31.67 -10.14
CA THR A 152 -21.84 33.05 -10.05
C THR A 152 -21.09 33.97 -11.01
N THR A 153 -21.38 35.27 -10.98
CA THR A 153 -20.63 36.26 -11.78
C THR A 153 -19.18 36.47 -11.30
N SER A 154 -18.84 36.06 -10.08
CA SER A 154 -17.51 36.32 -9.50
C SER A 154 -16.90 35.10 -8.76
N SER A 155 -17.52 33.94 -8.85
CA SER A 155 -17.03 32.73 -8.19
C SER A 155 -17.53 31.44 -8.84
N PHE A 156 -16.82 30.35 -8.64
CA PHE A 156 -17.28 28.98 -8.86
C PHE A 156 -16.43 28.00 -8.06
N ASP A 157 -16.96 26.80 -7.86
CA ASP A 157 -16.24 25.70 -7.23
C ASP A 157 -15.80 24.67 -8.30
N LEU A 158 -14.61 24.14 -8.12
CA LEU A 158 -14.09 22.98 -8.84
C LEU A 158 -14.02 21.78 -7.89
N SER A 159 -14.46 20.63 -8.38
CA SER A 159 -14.32 19.36 -7.67
C SER A 159 -13.87 18.24 -8.59
N TRP A 160 -13.02 17.35 -8.08
CA TRP A 160 -12.52 16.16 -8.76
C TRP A 160 -12.05 15.11 -7.77
N SER A 161 -11.84 13.90 -8.26
CA SER A 161 -11.25 12.79 -7.49
C SER A 161 -10.01 12.27 -8.20
N VAL A 162 -9.06 11.76 -7.40
CA VAL A 162 -7.79 11.18 -7.87
C VAL A 162 -7.56 9.80 -7.25
N SER A 163 -6.69 9.00 -7.89
CA SER A 163 -6.42 7.62 -7.51
C SER A 163 -5.72 7.45 -6.16
N SER A 164 -5.02 8.47 -5.66
CA SER A 164 -4.23 8.42 -4.43
C SER A 164 -4.40 9.68 -3.63
N ILE A 165 -4.21 9.59 -2.31
CA ILE A 165 -4.22 10.75 -1.42
C ILE A 165 -3.16 11.75 -1.87
N SER A 166 -3.56 12.99 -2.08
CA SER A 166 -2.69 14.07 -2.56
C SER A 166 -3.11 15.44 -2.03
N THR A 167 -2.21 16.40 -2.15
CA THR A 167 -2.51 17.81 -1.90
C THR A 167 -3.17 18.44 -3.13
N THR A 168 -3.93 19.50 -2.91
CA THR A 168 -4.58 20.27 -3.97
C THR A 168 -3.79 21.53 -4.28
N ASN A 169 -3.33 21.65 -5.52
CA ASN A 169 -2.74 22.89 -6.04
C ASN A 169 -3.46 23.27 -7.35
N CYS A 170 -3.88 24.51 -7.46
CA CYS A 170 -4.51 25.07 -8.66
C CYS A 170 -3.91 26.44 -8.96
N ASN A 171 -3.54 26.65 -10.19
CA ASN A 171 -3.15 27.99 -10.66
C ASN A 171 -4.23 28.49 -11.63
N TYR A 172 -4.64 29.71 -11.47
CA TYR A 172 -5.62 30.34 -12.34
C TYR A 172 -5.23 31.78 -12.73
N GLY A 173 -5.84 32.31 -13.76
CA GLY A 173 -5.57 33.65 -14.24
C GLY A 173 -6.27 33.94 -15.57
N THR A 174 -6.27 35.20 -15.98
CA THR A 174 -6.87 35.68 -17.24
C THR A 174 -5.95 35.46 -18.44
N THR A 175 -4.74 34.99 -18.22
CA THR A 175 -3.76 34.73 -19.30
C THR A 175 -3.20 33.31 -19.14
N THR A 176 -2.54 32.78 -20.14
CA THR A 176 -1.88 31.46 -20.12
C THR A 176 -0.75 31.36 -19.09
N SER A 177 -0.30 32.49 -18.53
CA SER A 177 0.72 32.50 -17.45
C SER A 177 0.16 32.10 -16.08
N LEU A 178 -1.14 31.99 -15.90
CA LEU A 178 -1.82 31.48 -14.69
C LEU A 178 -1.15 31.96 -13.38
N GLY A 179 -1.18 33.27 -13.11
CA GLY A 179 -0.36 33.90 -12.07
C GLY A 179 -0.84 33.74 -10.62
N THR A 180 -2.07 33.27 -10.37
CA THR A 180 -2.61 33.18 -9.01
C THR A 180 -2.65 31.74 -8.52
N PRO A 181 -1.78 31.36 -7.57
CA PRO A 181 -1.82 30.03 -6.99
C PRO A 181 -2.89 29.93 -5.89
N MET A 182 -3.61 28.81 -5.88
CA MET A 182 -4.44 28.39 -4.75
C MET A 182 -4.00 27.01 -4.27
N ASN A 183 -3.91 26.86 -2.95
CA ASN A 183 -3.55 25.61 -2.29
C ASN A 183 -4.61 25.29 -1.24
N ASN A 184 -5.18 24.10 -1.32
CA ASN A 184 -5.96 23.52 -0.23
C ASN A 184 -5.17 22.33 0.33
N GLY A 185 -4.44 22.57 1.41
CA GLY A 185 -3.39 21.70 1.96
C GLY A 185 -3.85 20.38 2.58
N GLY A 186 -5.10 19.96 2.41
CA GLY A 186 -5.60 18.69 2.90
C GLY A 186 -5.09 17.52 2.04
N ASN A 187 -4.57 16.47 2.68
CA ASN A 187 -4.30 15.21 2.01
C ASN A 187 -5.61 14.43 1.85
N THR A 188 -6.11 14.33 0.61
CA THR A 188 -7.39 13.69 0.28
C THR A 188 -7.37 13.11 -1.13
N GLN A 189 -8.30 12.22 -1.42
CA GLN A 189 -8.57 11.74 -2.78
C GLN A 189 -9.66 12.56 -3.47
N ASN A 190 -10.54 13.21 -2.70
CA ASN A 190 -11.60 14.07 -3.21
C ASN A 190 -11.19 15.53 -2.98
N HIS A 191 -11.02 16.25 -4.04
CA HIS A 191 -10.52 17.62 -4.04
C HIS A 191 -11.65 18.59 -4.35
N THR A 192 -11.67 19.73 -3.65
CA THR A 192 -12.54 20.86 -3.92
C THR A 192 -11.76 22.14 -3.75
N ILE A 193 -11.93 23.08 -4.67
CA ILE A 193 -11.36 24.43 -4.60
C ILE A 193 -12.47 25.41 -4.93
N SER A 194 -12.61 26.46 -4.13
CA SER A 194 -13.51 27.59 -4.37
C SER A 194 -12.73 28.77 -4.91
N LEU A 195 -12.98 29.14 -6.16
CA LEU A 195 -12.42 30.34 -6.80
C LEU A 195 -13.38 31.50 -6.60
N THR A 196 -12.92 32.55 -5.93
CA THR A 196 -13.72 33.74 -5.60
C THR A 196 -13.00 35.02 -6.02
N GLY A 197 -13.75 36.15 -6.11
CA GLY A 197 -13.18 37.42 -6.51
C GLY A 197 -12.78 37.49 -7.98
N LEU A 198 -13.43 36.68 -8.82
CA LEU A 198 -13.21 36.67 -10.27
C LEU A 198 -13.88 37.88 -10.88
N SER A 199 -13.31 38.44 -11.96
CA SER A 199 -13.92 39.47 -12.79
C SER A 199 -14.67 38.81 -13.95
N PRO A 200 -15.86 39.31 -14.29
CA PRO A 200 -16.61 38.82 -15.46
C PRO A 200 -15.85 38.97 -16.76
#